data_85d94f17fb612fb3ba6e29852a5d76d9
#
_entry.id   85d94f17fb612fb3ba6e29852a5d76d9
#
_cell.length_a   1.000
_cell.length_b   1.000
_cell.length_c   1.000
_cell.angle_alpha   90.00
_cell.angle_beta   90.00
_cell.angle_gamma   90.00
#
_symmetry.space_group_name_H-M   'P 1'
#
loop_
_entity.id
_entity.type
_entity.pdbx_description
1 polymer ?
#
loop_
_entity_poly.entity_id
_entity_poly.type
_entity_poly.pdbx_seq_one_letter_code
_entity_poly.pdbx_strand_id
1 'polypeptide(L)'
;MIPTNERIPRFDAAERTVHWLAALSFLYAALTGLSLWSHKLYWLAWVFGGGVTVRAMHPWGGVVFALALGLMFRRWAREMRLDRDDRTWLRQAHKYARHDEAGLPQAGRFNAGQKSLFWLQGLSAVLLLASGIVLWWPEIMPRGLRLAAVLIHPLAAIASIGGIIIHIYMGTAAVPEAFRGMIQGWVRPGWAKSHHPKWHAEVQGNRILRRQSAGGGRRQ
;
A
#
# COMPACT_ATOMS: atom_id res chain seq x y z
N MET A 1 32.01 2.01 14.66
CA MET A 1 31.46 2.59 13.41
C MET A 1 30.77 1.51 12.61
N ILE A 2 29.48 1.68 12.25
CA ILE A 2 28.79 0.75 11.37
C ILE A 2 29.30 1.02 9.95
N PRO A 3 29.73 -0.01 9.21
CA PRO A 3 30.19 0.19 7.83
C PRO A 3 29.10 0.88 7.01
N THR A 4 29.45 1.96 6.31
CA THR A 4 28.53 2.77 5.48
C THR A 4 27.85 1.99 4.35
N ASN A 5 28.28 0.76 4.09
CA ASN A 5 27.78 -0.14 3.04
C ASN A 5 26.84 -1.24 3.55
N GLU A 6 26.43 -1.22 4.81
CA GLU A 6 25.55 -2.23 5.36
C GLU A 6 24.12 -2.04 4.83
N ARG A 7 23.49 -3.16 4.40
CA ARG A 7 22.12 -3.20 3.87
C ARG A 7 21.23 -3.97 4.85
N ILE A 8 20.06 -3.41 5.15
CA ILE A 8 19.03 -4.08 5.95
C ILE A 8 17.93 -4.53 5.00
N PRO A 9 17.72 -5.87 4.81
CA PRO A 9 16.58 -6.37 4.05
C PRO A 9 15.27 -5.88 4.64
N ARG A 10 14.38 -5.31 3.81
CA ARG A 10 13.09 -4.75 4.23
C ARG A 10 11.92 -5.51 3.63
N PHE A 11 11.96 -5.74 2.32
CA PHE A 11 10.92 -6.46 1.59
C PHE A 11 11.56 -7.53 0.71
N ASP A 12 11.03 -8.75 0.79
CA ASP A 12 11.48 -9.85 -0.06
C ASP A 12 10.94 -9.70 -1.51
N ALA A 13 11.40 -10.56 -2.42
CA ALA A 13 11.02 -10.50 -3.81
C ALA A 13 9.51 -10.70 -4.01
N ALA A 14 8.90 -11.64 -3.27
CA ALA A 14 7.47 -11.93 -3.38
C ALA A 14 6.62 -10.75 -2.88
N GLU A 15 7.00 -10.10 -1.77
CA GLU A 15 6.34 -8.89 -1.26
C GLU A 15 6.35 -7.77 -2.31
N ARG A 16 7.50 -7.55 -2.94
CA ARG A 16 7.65 -6.53 -3.98
C ARG A 16 6.85 -6.86 -5.25
N THR A 17 6.88 -8.10 -5.69
CA THR A 17 6.12 -8.56 -6.87
C THR A 17 4.63 -8.35 -6.67
N VAL A 18 4.08 -8.79 -5.54
CA VAL A 18 2.66 -8.62 -5.23
C VAL A 18 2.29 -7.14 -5.10
N HIS A 19 3.15 -6.33 -4.48
CA HIS A 19 2.95 -4.88 -4.39
C HIS A 19 2.90 -4.24 -5.77
N TRP A 20 3.84 -4.54 -6.67
CA TRP A 20 3.86 -3.95 -8.01
C TRP A 20 2.71 -4.45 -8.89
N LEU A 21 2.29 -5.71 -8.74
CA LEU A 21 1.09 -6.21 -9.39
C LEU A 21 -0.16 -5.43 -8.93
N ALA A 22 -0.31 -5.22 -7.63
CA ALA A 22 -1.40 -4.42 -7.08
C ALA A 22 -1.32 -2.96 -7.57
N ALA A 23 -0.13 -2.35 -7.58
CA ALA A 23 0.06 -0.97 -8.02
C ALA A 23 -0.28 -0.76 -9.51
N LEU A 24 0.19 -1.64 -10.39
CA LEU A 24 -0.06 -1.53 -11.83
C LEU A 24 -1.52 -1.82 -12.18
N SER A 25 -2.12 -2.85 -11.59
CA SER A 25 -3.54 -3.15 -11.80
C SER A 25 -4.46 -2.07 -11.21
N PHE A 26 -4.09 -1.49 -10.06
CA PHE A 26 -4.79 -0.31 -9.51
C PHE A 26 -4.71 0.88 -10.47
N LEU A 27 -3.51 1.22 -10.94
CA LEU A 27 -3.34 2.35 -11.87
C LEU A 27 -4.16 2.16 -13.14
N TYR A 28 -4.14 0.95 -13.70
CA TYR A 28 -4.97 0.61 -14.85
C TYR A 28 -6.46 0.79 -14.54
N ALA A 29 -6.97 0.21 -13.43
CA ALA A 29 -8.37 0.31 -13.04
C ALA A 29 -8.77 1.77 -12.75
N ALA A 30 -7.91 2.56 -12.09
CA ALA A 30 -8.17 3.97 -11.79
C ALA A 30 -8.27 4.81 -13.08
N LEU A 31 -7.31 4.70 -14.00
CA LEU A 31 -7.31 5.49 -15.23
C LEU A 31 -8.47 5.11 -16.16
N THR A 32 -8.73 3.81 -16.31
CA THR A 32 -9.87 3.33 -17.12
C THR A 32 -11.20 3.69 -16.47
N GLY A 33 -11.31 3.57 -15.14
CA GLY A 33 -12.50 3.98 -14.37
C GLY A 33 -12.79 5.48 -14.50
N LEU A 34 -11.78 6.33 -14.38
CA LEU A 34 -11.90 7.78 -14.56
C LEU A 34 -12.39 8.14 -15.99
N SER A 35 -11.91 7.41 -17.02
CA SER A 35 -12.36 7.61 -18.39
C SER A 35 -13.84 7.21 -18.61
N LEU A 36 -14.32 6.20 -17.89
CA LEU A 36 -15.73 5.78 -17.95
C LEU A 36 -16.66 6.71 -17.12
N TRP A 37 -16.12 7.31 -16.06
CA TRP A 37 -16.89 8.16 -15.15
C TRP A 37 -17.07 9.60 -15.65
N SER A 38 -16.04 10.17 -16.31
CA SER A 38 -16.04 11.58 -16.70
C SER A 38 -15.80 11.78 -18.20
N HIS A 39 -16.72 12.48 -18.87
CA HIS A 39 -16.56 12.84 -20.28
C HIS A 39 -15.31 13.70 -20.53
N LYS A 40 -14.90 14.53 -19.56
CA LYS A 40 -13.67 15.34 -19.65
C LYS A 40 -12.41 14.51 -19.63
N LEU A 41 -12.46 13.30 -19.05
CA LEU A 41 -11.34 12.38 -18.95
C LEU A 41 -11.46 11.21 -19.97
N TYR A 42 -12.48 11.25 -20.84
CA TYR A 42 -12.72 10.17 -21.82
C TYR A 42 -11.54 9.98 -22.79
N TRP A 43 -10.71 11.00 -23.00
CA TRP A 43 -9.49 10.88 -23.81
C TRP A 43 -8.52 9.82 -23.26
N LEU A 44 -8.53 9.52 -21.96
CA LEU A 44 -7.75 8.42 -21.37
C LEU A 44 -8.11 7.07 -21.99
N ALA A 45 -9.35 6.89 -22.45
CA ALA A 45 -9.77 5.65 -23.09
C ALA A 45 -8.96 5.35 -24.35
N TRP A 46 -8.52 6.37 -25.10
CA TRP A 46 -7.70 6.19 -26.31
C TRP A 46 -6.36 5.55 -25.99
N VAL A 47 -5.78 5.83 -24.82
CA VAL A 47 -4.53 5.22 -24.37
C VAL A 47 -4.67 3.70 -24.17
N PHE A 48 -5.89 3.25 -23.87
CA PHE A 48 -6.20 1.85 -23.55
C PHE A 48 -7.03 1.15 -24.66
N GLY A 49 -6.96 1.64 -25.91
CA GLY A 49 -7.60 1.01 -27.07
C GLY A 49 -9.06 1.41 -27.31
N GLY A 50 -9.49 2.56 -26.74
CA GLY A 50 -10.82 3.13 -26.99
C GLY A 50 -11.88 2.68 -25.98
N GLY A 51 -13.04 3.36 -26.01
CA GLY A 51 -14.10 3.20 -25.01
C GLY A 51 -14.69 1.78 -24.93
N VAL A 52 -14.78 1.06 -26.05
CA VAL A 52 -15.26 -0.34 -26.07
C VAL A 52 -14.30 -1.25 -25.30
N THR A 53 -13.00 -1.13 -25.59
CA THR A 53 -11.95 -1.91 -24.93
C THR A 53 -11.91 -1.60 -23.43
N VAL A 54 -11.94 -0.32 -23.05
CA VAL A 54 -11.94 0.09 -21.65
C VAL A 54 -13.16 -0.47 -20.89
N ARG A 55 -14.35 -0.41 -21.48
CA ARG A 55 -15.57 -0.96 -20.86
C ARG A 55 -15.46 -2.47 -20.64
N ALA A 56 -14.88 -3.20 -21.59
CA ALA A 56 -14.72 -4.64 -21.50
C ALA A 56 -13.62 -5.05 -20.49
N MET A 57 -12.50 -4.29 -20.42
CA MET A 57 -11.30 -4.69 -19.68
C MET A 57 -11.20 -4.07 -18.27
N HIS A 58 -11.88 -2.94 -18.02
CA HIS A 58 -11.88 -2.31 -16.69
C HIS A 58 -12.26 -3.28 -15.55
N PRO A 59 -13.34 -4.08 -15.65
CA PRO A 59 -13.70 -5.03 -14.60
C PRO A 59 -12.59 -6.04 -14.31
N TRP A 60 -11.91 -6.54 -15.34
CA TRP A 60 -10.80 -7.48 -15.20
C TRP A 60 -9.60 -6.85 -14.49
N GLY A 61 -9.28 -5.60 -14.80
CA GLY A 61 -8.28 -4.83 -14.06
C GLY A 61 -8.63 -4.73 -12.57
N GLY A 62 -9.90 -4.48 -12.26
CA GLY A 62 -10.41 -4.47 -10.88
C GLY A 62 -10.30 -5.83 -10.18
N VAL A 63 -10.59 -6.92 -10.88
CA VAL A 63 -10.43 -8.30 -10.34
C VAL A 63 -8.95 -8.58 -10.04
N VAL A 64 -8.05 -8.29 -10.97
CA VAL A 64 -6.60 -8.49 -10.75
C VAL A 64 -6.11 -7.67 -9.56
N PHE A 65 -6.54 -6.41 -9.45
CA PHE A 65 -6.21 -5.56 -8.30
C PHE A 65 -6.72 -6.15 -6.99
N ALA A 66 -7.98 -6.59 -6.93
CA ALA A 66 -8.57 -7.18 -5.73
C ALA A 66 -7.84 -8.47 -5.30
N LEU A 67 -7.46 -9.33 -6.24
CA LEU A 67 -6.69 -10.53 -5.98
C LEU A 67 -5.27 -10.21 -5.46
N ALA A 68 -4.57 -9.29 -6.11
CA ALA A 68 -3.24 -8.87 -5.70
C ALA A 68 -3.27 -8.25 -4.29
N LEU A 69 -4.24 -7.37 -4.02
CA LEU A 69 -4.42 -6.78 -2.70
C LEU A 69 -4.79 -7.85 -1.65
N GLY A 70 -5.62 -8.83 -2.00
CA GLY A 70 -5.94 -9.97 -1.14
C GLY A 70 -4.70 -10.78 -0.75
N LEU A 71 -3.77 -10.99 -1.69
CA LEU A 71 -2.46 -11.61 -1.39
C LEU A 71 -1.61 -10.76 -0.44
N MET A 72 -1.60 -9.42 -0.62
CA MET A 72 -0.94 -8.50 0.32
C MET A 72 -1.58 -8.59 1.71
N PHE A 73 -2.92 -8.63 1.80
CA PHE A 73 -3.64 -8.79 3.06
C PHE A 73 -3.24 -10.07 3.77
N ARG A 74 -3.22 -11.20 3.08
CA ARG A 74 -2.79 -12.48 3.66
C ARG A 74 -1.39 -12.41 4.24
N ARG A 75 -0.50 -11.63 3.61
CA ARG A 75 0.91 -11.52 4.00
C ARG A 75 1.14 -10.56 5.16
N TRP A 76 0.46 -9.41 5.17
CA TRP A 76 0.79 -8.30 6.07
C TRP A 76 -0.30 -7.95 7.08
N ALA A 77 -1.51 -8.50 7.01
CA ALA A 77 -2.62 -8.09 7.87
C ALA A 77 -2.29 -8.15 9.38
N ARG A 78 -1.47 -9.11 9.81
CA ARG A 78 -1.04 -9.22 11.22
C ARG A 78 -0.15 -8.07 11.64
N GLU A 79 0.80 -7.67 10.77
CA GLU A 79 1.73 -6.55 11.03
C GLU A 79 1.04 -5.19 10.88
N MET A 80 -0.05 -5.12 10.12
CA MET A 80 -0.83 -3.90 9.86
C MET A 80 -1.91 -3.62 10.93
N ARG A 81 -1.99 -4.41 12.00
CA ARG A 81 -2.89 -4.12 13.11
C ARG A 81 -2.48 -2.83 13.81
N LEU A 82 -3.47 -1.94 14.02
CA LEU A 82 -3.27 -0.69 14.75
C LEU A 82 -3.17 -0.96 16.24
N ASP A 83 -2.07 -0.56 16.85
CA ASP A 83 -1.85 -0.62 18.29
C ASP A 83 -2.14 0.73 19.00
N ARG A 84 -1.80 0.84 20.29
CA ARG A 84 -2.00 2.08 21.06
C ARG A 84 -1.07 3.20 20.59
N ASP A 85 0.17 2.86 20.25
CA ASP A 85 1.16 3.82 19.75
C ASP A 85 0.73 4.39 18.40
N ASP A 86 0.19 3.54 17.50
CA ASP A 86 -0.36 3.99 16.21
C ASP A 86 -1.51 5.00 16.39
N ARG A 87 -2.42 4.75 17.33
CA ARG A 87 -3.54 5.66 17.61
C ARG A 87 -3.04 7.01 18.16
N THR A 88 -2.01 6.98 19.02
CA THR A 88 -1.37 8.20 19.56
C THR A 88 -0.69 8.96 18.43
N TRP A 89 0.01 8.25 17.55
CA TRP A 89 0.67 8.84 16.39
C TRP A 89 -0.36 9.49 15.44
N LEU A 90 -1.48 8.83 15.15
CA LEU A 90 -2.52 9.37 14.27
C LEU A 90 -3.13 10.67 14.81
N ARG A 91 -3.32 10.79 16.12
CA ARG A 91 -3.77 12.04 16.75
C ARG A 91 -2.76 13.18 16.59
N GLN A 92 -1.49 12.86 16.42
CA GLN A 92 -0.38 13.80 16.27
C GLN A 92 0.17 13.85 14.84
N ALA A 93 -0.53 13.28 13.86
CA ALA A 93 -0.08 13.21 12.47
C ALA A 93 0.23 14.59 11.84
N HIS A 94 -0.40 15.66 12.34
CA HIS A 94 -0.11 17.02 11.92
C HIS A 94 1.33 17.45 12.25
N LYS A 95 1.94 16.92 13.31
CA LYS A 95 3.35 17.17 13.64
C LYS A 95 4.26 16.51 12.59
N TYR A 96 3.96 15.26 12.23
CA TYR A 96 4.69 14.55 11.18
C TYR A 96 4.66 15.29 9.84
N ALA A 97 3.50 15.84 9.46
CA ALA A 97 3.34 16.64 8.25
C ALA A 97 4.17 17.96 8.29
N ARG A 98 4.52 18.45 9.48
CA ARG A 98 5.37 19.64 9.69
C ARG A 98 6.86 19.30 9.91
N HIS A 99 7.25 18.04 9.72
CA HIS A 99 8.59 17.52 10.03
C HIS A 99 9.03 17.69 11.51
N ASP A 100 8.07 17.82 12.42
CA ASP A 100 8.29 17.82 13.88
C ASP A 100 8.00 16.41 14.41
N GLU A 101 9.02 15.56 14.42
CA GLU A 101 8.88 14.18 14.90
C GLU A 101 9.14 14.05 16.43
N ALA A 102 9.42 15.16 17.10
CA ALA A 102 9.71 15.15 18.55
C ALA A 102 8.51 14.66 19.36
N GLY A 103 8.72 13.60 20.14
CA GLY A 103 7.67 13.00 20.98
C GLY A 103 6.64 12.13 20.25
N LEU A 104 6.81 11.87 18.95
CA LEU A 104 6.00 10.88 18.25
C LEU A 104 6.38 9.45 18.68
N PRO A 105 5.39 8.54 18.83
CA PRO A 105 5.67 7.14 19.09
C PRO A 105 6.55 6.53 18.00
N GLN A 106 7.51 5.71 18.43
CA GLN A 106 8.45 5.07 17.50
C GLN A 106 7.76 4.02 16.62
N ALA A 107 8.04 4.07 15.33
CA ALA A 107 7.47 3.13 14.36
C ALA A 107 8.17 1.77 14.38
N GLY A 108 7.38 0.69 14.25
CA GLY A 108 7.84 -0.65 13.91
C GLY A 108 8.18 -0.79 12.42
N ARG A 109 8.04 -2.01 11.86
CA ARG A 109 8.27 -2.25 10.43
C ARG A 109 7.38 -1.37 9.55
N PHE A 110 6.15 -1.13 9.98
CA PHE A 110 5.21 -0.21 9.35
C PHE A 110 4.79 0.88 10.33
N ASN A 111 4.70 2.11 9.86
CA ASN A 111 4.19 3.23 10.65
C ASN A 111 2.66 3.33 10.57
N ALA A 112 2.07 4.14 11.45
CA ALA A 112 0.61 4.28 11.55
C ALA A 112 -0.03 4.78 10.24
N GLY A 113 0.63 5.65 9.48
CA GLY A 113 0.16 6.12 8.19
C GLY A 113 0.10 5.00 7.14
N GLN A 114 1.12 4.14 7.08
CA GLN A 114 1.15 2.96 6.21
C GLN A 114 0.06 1.95 6.59
N LYS A 115 -0.15 1.71 7.89
CA LYS A 115 -1.21 0.83 8.39
C LYS A 115 -2.59 1.38 8.05
N SER A 116 -2.81 2.68 8.23
CA SER A 116 -4.09 3.33 7.88
C SER A 116 -4.39 3.24 6.39
N LEU A 117 -3.41 3.49 5.54
CA LEU A 117 -3.56 3.32 4.09
C LEU A 117 -3.90 1.88 3.71
N PHE A 118 -3.23 0.90 4.31
CA PHE A 118 -3.49 -0.52 4.07
C PHE A 118 -4.96 -0.89 4.33
N TRP A 119 -5.53 -0.44 5.45
CA TRP A 119 -6.93 -0.68 5.79
C TRP A 119 -7.88 0.12 4.90
N LEU A 120 -7.54 1.37 4.54
CA LEU A 120 -8.32 2.15 3.58
C LEU A 120 -8.40 1.44 2.23
N GLN A 121 -7.26 0.96 1.71
CA GLN A 121 -7.23 0.24 0.43
C GLN A 121 -8.01 -1.07 0.49
N GLY A 122 -7.91 -1.81 1.60
CA GLY A 122 -8.68 -3.03 1.81
C GLY A 122 -10.19 -2.81 1.79
N LEU A 123 -10.66 -1.83 2.55
CA LEU A 123 -12.07 -1.46 2.56
C LEU A 123 -12.53 -0.99 1.17
N SER A 124 -11.75 -0.10 0.55
CA SER A 124 -12.07 0.40 -0.79
C SER A 124 -12.13 -0.72 -1.82
N ALA A 125 -11.21 -1.69 -1.78
CA ALA A 125 -11.21 -2.82 -2.72
C ALA A 125 -12.45 -3.71 -2.55
N VAL A 126 -12.90 -3.96 -1.32
CA VAL A 126 -14.15 -4.70 -1.06
C VAL A 126 -15.35 -3.94 -1.64
N LEU A 127 -15.44 -2.63 -1.37
CA LEU A 127 -16.54 -1.79 -1.88
C LEU A 127 -16.50 -1.70 -3.42
N LEU A 128 -15.32 -1.51 -4.01
CA LEU A 128 -15.12 -1.44 -5.47
C LEU A 128 -15.48 -2.77 -6.14
N LEU A 129 -15.03 -3.90 -5.58
CA LEU A 129 -15.33 -5.21 -6.15
C LEU A 129 -16.83 -5.51 -6.05
N ALA A 130 -17.44 -5.33 -4.88
CA ALA A 130 -18.87 -5.60 -4.67
C ALA A 130 -19.75 -4.71 -5.57
N SER A 131 -19.50 -3.40 -5.58
CA SER A 131 -20.25 -2.48 -6.45
C SER A 131 -19.93 -2.69 -7.94
N GLY A 132 -18.68 -3.03 -8.27
CA GLY A 132 -18.24 -3.34 -9.62
C GLY A 132 -18.95 -4.55 -10.22
N ILE A 133 -19.15 -5.62 -9.43
CA ILE A 133 -19.92 -6.80 -9.84
C ILE A 133 -21.37 -6.40 -10.20
N VAL A 134 -22.00 -5.56 -9.39
CA VAL A 134 -23.35 -5.05 -9.66
C VAL A 134 -23.41 -4.23 -10.95
N LEU A 135 -22.40 -3.41 -11.21
CA LEU A 135 -22.29 -2.57 -12.43
C LEU A 135 -21.89 -3.38 -13.67
N TRP A 136 -21.27 -4.55 -13.47
CA TRP A 136 -20.86 -5.42 -14.58
C TRP A 136 -22.03 -6.19 -15.19
N TRP A 137 -23.01 -6.61 -14.33
CA TRP A 137 -24.24 -7.32 -14.76
C TRP A 137 -25.50 -6.59 -14.28
N PRO A 138 -25.75 -5.36 -14.75
CA PRO A 138 -26.83 -4.53 -14.24
C PRO A 138 -28.22 -5.09 -14.59
N GLU A 139 -28.35 -5.90 -15.65
CA GLU A 139 -29.60 -6.49 -16.12
C GLU A 139 -30.21 -7.50 -15.15
N ILE A 140 -29.37 -8.22 -14.39
CA ILE A 140 -29.82 -9.21 -13.42
C ILE A 140 -29.91 -8.66 -11.99
N MET A 141 -29.48 -7.41 -11.77
CA MET A 141 -29.40 -6.82 -10.43
C MET A 141 -30.64 -6.00 -10.10
N PRO A 142 -31.18 -6.10 -8.85
CA PRO A 142 -32.27 -5.27 -8.37
C PRO A 142 -31.95 -3.76 -8.49
N ARG A 143 -32.98 -2.96 -8.80
CA ARG A 143 -32.82 -1.49 -8.99
C ARG A 143 -32.13 -0.80 -7.83
N GLY A 144 -32.47 -1.17 -6.58
CA GLY A 144 -31.86 -0.57 -5.38
C GLY A 144 -30.36 -0.80 -5.30
N LEU A 145 -29.88 -2.02 -5.62
CA LEU A 145 -28.46 -2.34 -5.66
C LEU A 145 -27.74 -1.57 -6.76
N ARG A 146 -28.34 -1.44 -7.94
CA ARG A 146 -27.75 -0.65 -9.05
C ARG A 146 -27.57 0.81 -8.66
N LEU A 147 -28.59 1.43 -8.05
CA LEU A 147 -28.52 2.81 -7.58
C LEU A 147 -27.44 2.99 -6.49
N ALA A 148 -27.35 2.05 -5.55
CA ALA A 148 -26.31 2.07 -4.53
C ALA A 148 -24.92 1.91 -5.16
N ALA A 149 -24.75 0.99 -6.11
CA ALA A 149 -23.47 0.73 -6.77
C ALA A 149 -22.96 1.94 -7.56
N VAL A 150 -23.85 2.66 -8.28
CA VAL A 150 -23.50 3.90 -9.03
C VAL A 150 -22.96 4.99 -8.10
N LEU A 151 -23.36 5.02 -6.82
CA LEU A 151 -22.84 5.97 -5.84
C LEU A 151 -21.59 5.45 -5.13
N ILE A 152 -21.63 4.20 -4.66
CA ILE A 152 -20.54 3.62 -3.84
C ILE A 152 -19.26 3.45 -4.66
N HIS A 153 -19.36 2.98 -5.90
CA HIS A 153 -18.20 2.68 -6.72
C HIS A 153 -17.29 3.91 -6.96
N PRO A 154 -17.78 5.04 -7.46
CA PRO A 154 -16.94 6.22 -7.65
C PRO A 154 -16.48 6.85 -6.33
N LEU A 155 -17.28 6.82 -5.25
CA LEU A 155 -16.84 7.33 -3.95
C LEU A 155 -15.69 6.50 -3.37
N ALA A 156 -15.79 5.17 -3.44
CA ALA A 156 -14.70 4.29 -3.03
C ALA A 156 -13.46 4.45 -3.93
N ALA A 157 -13.64 4.69 -5.23
CA ALA A 157 -12.54 4.98 -6.15
C ALA A 157 -11.83 6.29 -5.80
N ILE A 158 -12.57 7.36 -5.53
CA ILE A 158 -11.99 8.66 -5.14
C ILE A 158 -11.20 8.52 -3.83
N ALA A 159 -11.76 7.85 -2.82
CA ALA A 159 -11.07 7.62 -1.55
C ALA A 159 -9.78 6.80 -1.75
N SER A 160 -9.83 5.74 -2.54
CA SER A 160 -8.69 4.89 -2.87
C SER A 160 -7.61 5.66 -3.64
N ILE A 161 -7.99 6.40 -4.69
CA ILE A 161 -7.07 7.23 -5.50
C ILE A 161 -6.40 8.29 -4.62
N GLY A 162 -7.17 9.00 -3.78
CA GLY A 162 -6.63 9.99 -2.85
C GLY A 162 -5.59 9.38 -1.90
N GLY A 163 -5.88 8.21 -1.33
CA GLY A 163 -4.93 7.47 -0.51
C GLY A 163 -3.64 7.09 -1.26
N ILE A 164 -3.75 6.65 -2.51
CA ILE A 164 -2.57 6.28 -3.34
C ILE A 164 -1.76 7.51 -3.74
N ILE A 165 -2.38 8.66 -4.02
CA ILE A 165 -1.64 9.90 -4.28
C ILE A 165 -0.77 10.27 -3.07
N ILE A 166 -1.34 10.23 -1.85
CA ILE A 166 -0.58 10.47 -0.62
C ILE A 166 0.53 9.42 -0.46
N HIS A 167 0.24 8.15 -0.74
CA HIS A 167 1.23 7.06 -0.66
C HIS A 167 2.42 7.27 -1.60
N ILE A 168 2.17 7.64 -2.85
CA ILE A 168 3.22 7.92 -3.83
C ILE A 168 4.05 9.11 -3.35
N TYR A 169 3.42 10.21 -2.94
CA TYR A 169 4.10 11.39 -2.43
C TYR A 169 5.00 11.04 -1.23
N MET A 170 4.44 10.34 -0.23
CA MET A 170 5.20 9.95 0.96
C MET A 170 6.33 8.97 0.65
N GLY A 171 6.11 8.04 -0.28
CA GLY A 171 7.13 7.04 -0.64
C GLY A 171 8.25 7.56 -1.54
N THR A 172 8.02 8.65 -2.27
CA THR A 172 8.99 9.17 -3.27
C THR A 172 9.59 10.52 -2.89
N ALA A 173 8.76 11.50 -2.53
CA ALA A 173 9.18 12.88 -2.32
C ALA A 173 9.40 13.23 -0.83
N ALA A 174 8.44 12.84 0.04
CA ALA A 174 8.47 13.28 1.44
C ALA A 174 9.47 12.50 2.30
N VAL A 175 9.67 11.19 2.05
CA VAL A 175 10.58 10.33 2.81
C VAL A 175 11.67 9.78 1.87
N PRO A 176 12.81 10.47 1.73
CA PRO A 176 13.90 10.01 0.87
C PRO A 176 14.30 8.56 1.19
N GLU A 177 14.66 7.81 0.16
CA GLU A 177 15.05 6.40 0.21
C GLU A 177 13.93 5.38 0.54
N ALA A 178 12.71 5.79 0.94
CA ALA A 178 11.62 4.86 1.22
C ALA A 178 11.29 3.98 -0.01
N PHE A 179 11.30 4.58 -1.20
CA PHE A 179 11.08 3.91 -2.49
C PHE A 179 12.10 2.79 -2.77
N ARG A 180 13.35 2.94 -2.31
CA ARG A 180 14.39 1.91 -2.46
C ARG A 180 13.97 0.57 -1.88
N GLY A 181 13.27 0.57 -0.73
CA GLY A 181 12.77 -0.65 -0.12
C GLY A 181 11.89 -1.46 -1.07
N MET A 182 11.01 -0.80 -1.84
CA MET A 182 10.14 -1.46 -2.82
C MET A 182 10.81 -1.81 -4.15
N ILE A 183 11.84 -1.07 -4.57
CA ILE A 183 12.58 -1.38 -5.81
C ILE A 183 13.67 -2.41 -5.55
N GLN A 184 14.50 -2.19 -4.53
CA GLN A 184 15.72 -2.98 -4.30
C GLN A 184 15.57 -4.01 -3.17
N GLY A 185 14.54 -3.90 -2.34
CA GLY A 185 14.27 -4.81 -1.23
C GLY A 185 15.05 -4.52 0.05
N TRP A 186 15.83 -3.45 0.11
CA TRP A 186 16.68 -3.10 1.26
C TRP A 186 16.72 -1.59 1.51
N VAL A 187 17.12 -1.23 2.72
CA VAL A 187 17.31 0.16 3.16
C VAL A 187 18.64 0.31 3.90
N ARG A 188 19.11 1.54 4.04
CA ARG A 188 20.32 1.84 4.85
C ARG A 188 20.01 1.80 6.35
N PRO A 189 20.99 1.39 7.20
CA PRO A 189 20.79 1.36 8.65
C PRO A 189 20.39 2.72 9.24
N GLY A 190 20.99 3.82 8.76
CA GLY A 190 20.64 5.17 9.20
C GLY A 190 19.18 5.50 8.90
N TRP A 191 18.69 5.19 7.72
CA TRP A 191 17.29 5.37 7.35
C TRP A 191 16.35 4.53 8.23
N ALA A 192 16.69 3.25 8.45
CA ALA A 192 15.90 2.36 9.30
C ALA A 192 15.84 2.87 10.75
N LYS A 193 16.95 3.40 11.28
CA LYS A 193 17.03 3.96 12.63
C LYS A 193 16.19 5.23 12.78
N SER A 194 16.19 6.13 11.79
CA SER A 194 15.43 7.38 11.87
C SER A 194 13.92 7.19 11.66
N HIS A 195 13.51 6.37 10.68
CA HIS A 195 12.09 6.25 10.32
C HIS A 195 11.37 5.06 10.95
N HIS A 196 12.10 4.00 11.37
CA HIS A 196 11.56 2.76 11.93
C HIS A 196 12.41 2.25 13.11
N PRO A 197 12.59 3.03 14.18
CA PRO A 197 13.55 2.73 15.24
C PRO A 197 13.25 1.43 15.99
N LYS A 198 11.98 1.08 16.26
CA LYS A 198 11.62 -0.21 16.88
C LYS A 198 12.05 -1.38 15.99
N TRP A 199 11.70 -1.33 14.70
CA TRP A 199 12.09 -2.37 13.75
C TRP A 199 13.61 -2.48 13.59
N HIS A 200 14.32 -1.34 13.57
CA HIS A 200 15.78 -1.33 13.49
C HIS A 200 16.40 -2.04 14.71
N ALA A 201 15.91 -1.77 15.93
CA ALA A 201 16.37 -2.44 17.14
C ALA A 201 16.13 -3.96 17.13
N GLU A 202 14.95 -4.41 16.68
CA GLU A 202 14.61 -5.83 16.50
C GLU A 202 15.57 -6.54 15.54
N VAL A 203 15.85 -5.93 14.37
CA VAL A 203 16.76 -6.49 13.38
C VAL A 203 18.19 -6.61 13.94
N GLN A 204 18.67 -5.60 14.69
CA GLN A 204 19.99 -5.64 15.30
C GLN A 204 20.06 -6.72 16.41
N GLY A 205 19.06 -6.82 17.28
CA GLY A 205 18.98 -7.86 18.29
C GLY A 205 19.03 -9.27 17.70
N ASN A 206 18.25 -9.54 16.66
CA ASN A 206 18.23 -10.82 15.97
C ASN A 206 19.58 -11.15 15.30
N ARG A 207 20.31 -10.16 14.78
CA ARG A 207 21.66 -10.35 14.22
C ARG A 207 22.68 -10.74 15.27
N ILE A 208 22.64 -10.11 16.45
CA ILE A 208 23.54 -10.44 17.58
C ILE A 208 23.30 -11.90 18.02
N LEU A 209 22.04 -12.29 18.24
CA LEU A 209 21.70 -13.65 18.62
C LEU A 209 22.17 -14.70 17.61
N ARG A 210 22.00 -14.46 16.32
CA ARG A 210 22.47 -15.36 15.25
C ARG A 210 24.00 -15.47 15.22
N ARG A 211 24.75 -14.40 15.50
CA ARG A 211 26.21 -14.43 15.57
C ARG A 211 26.70 -15.25 16.78
N GLN A 212 26.02 -15.12 17.93
CA GLN A 212 26.34 -15.88 19.13
C GLN A 212 26.11 -17.38 18.94
N SER A 213 24.95 -17.77 18.34
CA SER A 213 24.65 -19.18 18.05
C SER A 213 25.61 -19.80 17.04
N ALA A 214 26.05 -19.05 16.02
CA ALA A 214 27.02 -19.52 15.03
C ALA A 214 28.46 -19.60 15.60
N GLY A 215 28.82 -18.78 16.59
CA GLY A 215 30.13 -18.81 17.25
C GLY A 215 30.26 -19.86 18.35
N GLY A 216 29.17 -20.24 19.01
CA GLY A 216 29.14 -21.27 20.05
C GLY A 216 29.34 -22.71 19.57
N GLY A 217 29.00 -23.00 18.30
CA GLY A 217 29.19 -24.35 17.70
C GLY A 217 30.62 -24.68 17.24
N ARG A 218 31.60 -23.79 17.41
CA ARG A 218 33.02 -24.03 17.05
C ARG A 218 33.92 -24.30 18.26
N ARG A 219 33.35 -24.52 19.44
CA ARG A 219 34.12 -24.78 20.67
C ARG A 219 33.80 -26.17 21.29
N GLN A 220 33.57 -27.18 20.45
CA GLN A 220 33.55 -28.59 20.89
C GLN A 220 34.51 -29.42 20.04
#